data_035ec5c96760f14d19f50fb3df6f60cb
#
_entry.id   035ec5c96760f14d19f50fb3df6f60cb
#
_cell.length_a   1.000
_cell.length_b   1.000
_cell.length_c   1.000
_cell.angle_alpha   90.00
_cell.angle_beta   90.00
_cell.angle_gamma   90.00
#
_symmetry.space_group_name_H-M   'P 1'
#
loop_
_entity.id
_entity.type
_entity.pdbx_description
1 polymer ?
#
loop_
_entity_poly.entity_id
_entity_poly.type
_entity_poly.pdbx_seq_one_letter_code
_entity_poly.pdbx_strand_id
1 'polypeptide(L)'
;MAAIVTDKIKRLFLKELFTDFDSGDVRYYAGIGRAEQWSEEDVATVPQNRVRDERDARLNMQSMKNITDKTFAIPRINWASGTQYSAFDDNHIGFPDQPFYAMNSNQEVYVCLQQGKDATGTPLNSTIQPTGNTTGTPFRTEDDYVWKFLYSIGALNASKFLSSAYMPVQFVDSDEAASVDATAEQVEQRAVELAAIPGQLIGVQMKTLGSGFTSTPTVRVIGDGVGAQVTPFVSGNAVVNLKIKQDSDGNLAGTNPTGWSTGSYRGSGYTRAEVKIIGVGS
;
A
#
# COMPACT_ATOMS: atom_id res chain seq x y z
N MET A 1 28.45 14.13 9.61
CA MET A 1 27.14 13.46 9.51
C MET A 1 26.61 13.69 8.11
N ALA A 2 26.30 12.62 7.38
CA ALA A 2 25.62 12.77 6.09
C ALA A 2 24.19 13.27 6.34
N ALA A 3 23.74 14.28 5.61
CA ALA A 3 22.37 14.75 5.69
C ALA A 3 21.43 13.66 5.16
N ILE A 4 20.54 13.16 5.99
CA ILE A 4 19.54 12.17 5.61
C ILE A 4 18.34 12.93 5.01
N VAL A 5 18.14 12.80 3.72
CA VAL A 5 16.92 13.30 3.06
C VAL A 5 15.79 12.32 3.36
N THR A 6 14.83 12.76 4.15
CA THR A 6 13.67 11.94 4.52
C THR A 6 12.75 11.72 3.30
N ASP A 7 11.98 10.63 3.31
CA ASP A 7 11.03 10.35 2.22
C ASP A 7 9.96 11.44 2.09
N LYS A 8 9.62 12.11 3.19
CA LYS A 8 8.73 13.27 3.16
C LYS A 8 9.30 14.43 2.32
N ILE A 9 10.60 14.70 2.45
CA ILE A 9 11.28 15.74 1.67
C ILE A 9 11.36 15.32 0.20
N LYS A 10 11.70 14.06 -0.09
CA LYS A 10 11.72 13.53 -1.46
C LYS A 10 10.35 13.68 -2.13
N ARG A 11 9.28 13.33 -1.41
CA ARG A 11 7.90 13.50 -1.92
C ARG A 11 7.55 14.95 -2.20
N LEU A 12 7.98 15.88 -1.33
CA LEU A 12 7.77 17.31 -1.54
C LEU A 12 8.45 17.80 -2.83
N PHE A 13 9.71 17.43 -3.05
CA PHE A 13 10.43 17.79 -4.28
C PHE A 13 9.77 17.19 -5.53
N LEU A 14 9.29 15.95 -5.46
CA LEU A 14 8.60 15.32 -6.59
C LEU A 14 7.25 16.00 -6.87
N LYS A 15 6.53 16.43 -5.84
CA LYS A 15 5.29 17.18 -6.01
C LYS A 15 5.54 18.52 -6.67
N GLU A 16 6.57 19.25 -6.26
CA GLU A 16 6.98 20.52 -6.87
C GLU A 16 7.35 20.33 -8.34
N LEU A 17 8.15 19.29 -8.64
CA LEU A 17 8.47 18.96 -10.03
C LEU A 17 7.22 18.68 -10.88
N PHE A 18 6.21 18.01 -10.31
CA PHE A 18 4.95 17.75 -11.00
C PHE A 18 4.17 19.05 -11.25
N THR A 19 4.17 19.97 -10.28
CA THR A 19 3.57 21.29 -10.44
C THR A 19 4.23 22.08 -11.57
N ASP A 20 5.56 22.06 -11.66
CA ASP A 20 6.30 22.70 -12.75
C ASP A 20 5.94 22.10 -14.12
N PHE A 21 5.75 20.79 -14.19
CA PHE A 21 5.29 20.12 -15.41
C PHE A 21 3.90 20.59 -15.83
N ASP A 22 3.00 20.76 -14.86
CA ASP A 22 1.59 21.10 -15.13
C ASP A 22 1.40 22.59 -15.44
N SER A 23 2.29 23.45 -14.95
CA SER A 23 2.25 24.88 -15.25
C SER A 23 2.46 25.18 -16.74
N GLY A 24 3.15 24.29 -17.46
CA GLY A 24 3.50 24.48 -18.86
C GLY A 24 4.61 25.51 -19.12
N ASP A 25 5.11 26.17 -18.08
CA ASP A 25 6.19 27.18 -18.18
C ASP A 25 7.54 26.52 -18.46
N VAL A 26 7.73 25.28 -17.99
CA VAL A 26 8.95 24.51 -18.18
C VAL A 26 8.66 23.29 -19.06
N ARG A 27 9.49 23.08 -20.08
CA ARG A 27 9.42 21.91 -20.95
C ARG A 27 10.57 20.96 -20.62
N TYR A 28 10.22 19.71 -20.34
CA TYR A 28 11.19 18.67 -20.04
C TYR A 28 11.37 17.74 -21.24
N TYR A 29 12.61 17.38 -21.51
CA TYR A 29 12.98 16.48 -22.59
C TYR A 29 13.77 15.31 -22.06
N ALA A 30 13.44 14.11 -22.49
CA ALA A 30 14.26 12.93 -22.27
C ALA A 30 15.15 12.70 -23.50
N GLY A 31 16.45 12.66 -23.27
CA GLY A 31 17.42 12.30 -24.29
C GLY A 31 17.85 10.84 -24.10
N ILE A 32 17.89 10.07 -25.19
CA ILE A 32 18.49 8.75 -25.24
C ILE A 32 19.79 8.90 -26.01
N GLY A 33 20.89 8.60 -25.35
CA GLY A 33 22.18 8.82 -25.94
C GLY A 33 23.04 7.57 -25.92
N ARG A 34 24.16 7.69 -26.66
CA ARG A 34 25.28 6.79 -26.82
C ARG A 34 24.93 5.44 -27.45
N ALA A 35 25.25 5.34 -28.75
CA ALA A 35 25.19 4.10 -29.50
C ALA A 35 26.35 3.17 -29.19
N GLU A 36 27.48 3.73 -28.74
CA GLU A 36 28.69 3.00 -28.48
C GLU A 36 28.72 2.48 -27.05
N GLN A 37 29.13 1.23 -26.90
CA GLN A 37 29.36 0.60 -25.61
C GLN A 37 30.55 1.26 -24.89
N TRP A 38 30.50 1.37 -23.59
CA TRP A 38 31.63 1.82 -22.80
C TRP A 38 32.77 0.82 -22.95
N SER A 39 34.02 1.29 -23.06
CA SER A 39 35.20 0.42 -23.21
C SER A 39 35.39 -0.52 -22.01
N GLU A 40 34.82 -0.21 -20.87
CA GLU A 40 34.78 -1.04 -19.67
C GLU A 40 33.31 -1.06 -19.18
N GLU A 41 32.65 -2.20 -19.32
CA GLU A 41 31.21 -2.34 -19.08
C GLU A 41 30.77 -2.01 -17.64
N ASP A 42 31.66 -2.14 -16.67
CA ASP A 42 31.32 -2.03 -15.24
C ASP A 42 31.73 -0.69 -14.60
N VAL A 43 32.46 0.15 -15.29
CA VAL A 43 32.94 1.40 -14.71
C VAL A 43 32.65 2.59 -15.62
N ALA A 44 31.52 3.22 -15.41
CA ALA A 44 31.31 4.58 -15.89
C ALA A 44 32.38 5.48 -15.24
N THR A 45 33.37 5.91 -16.00
CA THR A 45 34.36 6.89 -15.51
C THR A 45 33.62 8.15 -15.05
N VAL A 46 33.84 8.51 -13.79
CA VAL A 46 33.28 9.75 -13.26
C VAL A 46 33.76 10.91 -14.13
N PRO A 47 32.86 11.75 -14.68
CA PRO A 47 33.25 12.88 -15.50
C PRO A 47 34.23 13.78 -14.76
N GLN A 48 35.39 13.99 -15.33
CA GLN A 48 36.42 14.87 -14.76
C GLN A 48 36.32 16.31 -15.31
N ASN A 49 35.64 16.47 -16.44
CA ASN A 49 35.42 17.77 -17.08
C ASN A 49 33.97 17.92 -17.51
N ARG A 50 33.18 18.55 -16.66
CA ARG A 50 31.74 18.72 -16.85
C ARG A 50 31.34 19.30 -18.22
N VAL A 51 32.06 20.30 -18.72
CA VAL A 51 31.75 20.93 -20.01
C VAL A 51 31.98 19.99 -21.19
N ARG A 52 33.06 19.19 -21.12
CA ARG A 52 33.37 18.18 -22.14
C ARG A 52 32.32 17.08 -22.12
N ASP A 53 31.96 16.60 -20.94
CA ASP A 53 31.02 15.49 -20.79
C ASP A 53 29.60 15.89 -21.19
N GLU A 54 29.16 17.12 -20.90
CA GLU A 54 27.90 17.66 -21.39
C GLU A 54 27.88 17.77 -22.92
N ARG A 55 29.00 18.19 -23.51
CA ARG A 55 29.14 18.27 -24.97
C ARG A 55 29.11 16.88 -25.60
N ASP A 56 29.85 15.94 -25.05
CA ASP A 56 29.90 14.57 -25.54
C ASP A 56 28.54 13.88 -25.40
N ALA A 57 27.81 14.09 -24.29
CA ALA A 57 26.46 13.59 -24.12
C ALA A 57 25.50 14.14 -25.17
N ARG A 58 25.61 15.43 -25.51
CA ARG A 58 24.76 16.05 -26.55
C ARG A 58 25.10 15.58 -27.96
N LEU A 59 26.39 15.41 -28.26
CA LEU A 59 26.85 14.92 -29.58
C LEU A 59 26.51 13.45 -29.82
N ASN A 60 26.48 12.65 -28.76
CA ASN A 60 26.14 11.22 -28.82
C ASN A 60 24.65 10.93 -28.62
N MET A 61 23.82 11.96 -28.52
CA MET A 61 22.38 11.80 -28.35
C MET A 61 21.74 11.25 -29.61
N GLN A 62 21.12 10.09 -29.52
CA GLN A 62 20.45 9.44 -30.65
C GLN A 62 19.02 9.93 -30.85
N SER A 63 18.34 10.28 -29.77
CA SER A 63 16.95 10.69 -29.80
C SER A 63 16.69 11.66 -28.65
N MET A 64 15.81 12.63 -28.88
CA MET A 64 15.30 13.53 -27.87
C MET A 64 13.78 13.60 -28.01
N LYS A 65 13.06 13.36 -26.92
CA LYS A 65 11.60 13.42 -26.90
C LYS A 65 11.13 14.36 -25.80
N ASN A 66 10.17 15.23 -26.13
CA ASN A 66 9.47 16.01 -25.11
C ASN A 66 8.67 15.07 -24.22
N ILE A 67 8.78 15.27 -22.90
CA ILE A 67 8.00 14.53 -21.91
C ILE A 67 6.68 15.28 -21.73
N THR A 68 5.58 14.62 -22.05
CA THR A 68 4.23 15.19 -21.93
C THR A 68 3.43 14.56 -20.81
N ASP A 69 3.81 13.37 -20.38
CA ASP A 69 3.08 12.59 -19.38
C ASP A 69 4.02 12.09 -18.29
N LYS A 70 3.52 12.09 -17.08
CA LYS A 70 4.24 11.66 -15.87
C LYS A 70 3.32 10.94 -14.92
N THR A 71 3.88 10.05 -14.09
CA THR A 71 3.17 9.40 -12.99
C THR A 71 4.16 8.96 -11.91
N PHE A 72 3.67 8.80 -10.70
CA PHE A 72 4.38 7.99 -9.72
C PHE A 72 4.23 6.52 -10.07
N ALA A 73 5.20 5.72 -9.71
CA ALA A 73 5.17 4.28 -9.95
C ALA A 73 5.61 3.51 -8.72
N ILE A 74 4.96 2.36 -8.51
CA ILE A 74 5.33 1.38 -7.50
C ILE A 74 5.59 0.04 -8.18
N PRO A 75 6.33 -0.90 -7.54
CA PRO A 75 6.50 -2.23 -8.07
C PRO A 75 5.16 -2.88 -8.40
N ARG A 76 5.05 -3.51 -9.56
CA ARG A 76 3.84 -4.22 -9.95
C ARG A 76 3.79 -5.58 -9.28
N ILE A 77 2.76 -5.80 -8.47
CA ILE A 77 2.46 -7.07 -7.84
C ILE A 77 1.08 -7.50 -8.32
N ASN A 78 1.05 -8.48 -9.21
CA ASN A 78 -0.22 -9.09 -9.62
C ASN A 78 -0.66 -10.08 -8.54
N TRP A 79 -1.96 -10.07 -8.23
CA TRP A 79 -2.49 -11.13 -7.39
C TRP A 79 -2.32 -12.49 -8.08
N ALA A 80 -1.85 -13.46 -7.31
CA ALA A 80 -1.70 -14.83 -7.78
C ALA A 80 -2.21 -15.80 -6.70
N SER A 81 -3.03 -16.76 -7.12
CA SER A 81 -3.48 -17.83 -6.23
C SER A 81 -2.29 -18.63 -5.71
N GLY A 82 -2.30 -18.97 -4.44
CA GLY A 82 -1.22 -19.69 -3.79
C GLY A 82 -0.11 -18.80 -3.21
N THR A 83 -0.23 -17.48 -3.33
CA THR A 83 0.73 -16.51 -2.77
C THR A 83 0.32 -16.11 -1.35
N GLN A 84 1.29 -15.94 -0.46
CA GLN A 84 1.08 -15.32 0.84
C GLN A 84 1.28 -13.81 0.74
N TYR A 85 0.30 -13.07 1.24
CA TYR A 85 0.38 -11.62 1.39
C TYR A 85 0.49 -11.27 2.87
N SER A 86 1.38 -10.36 3.22
CA SER A 86 1.49 -9.86 4.60
C SER A 86 0.48 -8.72 4.82
N ALA A 87 0.10 -8.52 6.07
CA ALA A 87 -0.64 -7.33 6.43
C ALA A 87 0.22 -6.07 6.25
N PHE A 88 -0.39 -4.97 5.83
CA PHE A 88 0.26 -3.66 5.83
C PHE A 88 0.73 -3.30 7.25
N ASP A 89 1.98 -2.91 7.37
CA ASP A 89 2.59 -2.44 8.62
C ASP A 89 3.00 -0.98 8.45
N ASP A 90 2.33 -0.08 9.14
CA ASP A 90 2.57 1.36 9.11
C ASP A 90 3.85 1.78 9.85
N ASN A 91 4.44 0.88 10.64
CA ASN A 91 5.73 1.08 11.31
C ASN A 91 6.92 0.56 10.49
N HIS A 92 6.68 -0.12 9.38
CA HIS A 92 7.76 -0.64 8.54
C HIS A 92 8.39 0.49 7.71
N ILE A 93 9.70 0.58 7.72
CA ILE A 93 10.45 1.55 6.91
C ILE A 93 10.83 0.91 5.59
N GLY A 94 10.31 1.45 4.48
CA GLY A 94 10.55 0.95 3.14
C GLY A 94 9.48 -0.04 2.66
N PHE A 95 9.79 -0.78 1.60
CA PHE A 95 8.93 -1.86 1.12
C PHE A 95 9.26 -3.16 1.85
N PRO A 96 8.27 -3.83 2.46
CA PRO A 96 8.46 -5.16 3.03
C PRO A 96 8.87 -6.19 1.98
N ASP A 97 9.64 -7.21 2.38
CA ASP A 97 10.02 -8.33 1.51
C ASP A 97 8.81 -9.14 1.02
N GLN A 98 7.78 -9.23 1.86
CA GLN A 98 6.52 -9.89 1.51
C GLN A 98 5.54 -8.89 0.87
N PRO A 99 4.82 -9.28 -0.18
CA PRO A 99 3.83 -8.42 -0.80
C PRO A 99 2.69 -8.13 0.17
N PHE A 100 2.34 -6.85 0.33
CA PHE A 100 1.22 -6.40 1.17
C PHE A 100 0.11 -5.72 0.37
N TYR A 101 0.26 -5.61 -0.93
CA TYR A 101 -0.75 -5.16 -1.87
C TYR A 101 -0.72 -6.02 -3.13
N ALA A 102 -1.80 -6.00 -3.87
CA ALA A 102 -1.88 -6.72 -5.14
C ALA A 102 -2.84 -6.01 -6.11
N MET A 103 -2.52 -6.12 -7.39
CA MET A 103 -3.39 -5.72 -8.48
C MET A 103 -4.13 -6.97 -8.98
N ASN A 104 -5.45 -6.88 -9.09
CA ASN A 104 -6.27 -7.95 -9.63
C ASN A 104 -6.33 -7.93 -11.18
N SER A 105 -7.10 -8.86 -11.77
CA SER A 105 -7.27 -8.95 -13.24
C SER A 105 -7.98 -7.75 -13.86
N ASN A 106 -8.74 -6.99 -13.08
CA ASN A 106 -9.46 -5.79 -13.51
C ASN A 106 -8.62 -4.52 -13.39
N GLN A 107 -7.32 -4.66 -13.05
CA GLN A 107 -6.41 -3.54 -12.76
C GLN A 107 -6.85 -2.70 -11.54
N GLU A 108 -7.57 -3.31 -10.62
CA GLU A 108 -7.91 -2.75 -9.31
C GLU A 108 -6.84 -3.14 -8.30
N VAL A 109 -6.40 -2.18 -7.49
CA VAL A 109 -5.32 -2.38 -6.51
C VAL A 109 -5.90 -2.45 -5.11
N TYR A 110 -5.53 -3.50 -4.39
CA TYR A 110 -5.97 -3.76 -3.02
C TYR A 110 -4.77 -3.85 -2.08
N VAL A 111 -4.94 -3.34 -0.87
CA VAL A 111 -3.99 -3.55 0.23
C VAL A 111 -4.49 -4.64 1.15
N CYS A 112 -3.60 -5.52 1.58
CA CYS A 112 -3.86 -6.54 2.59
C CYS A 112 -3.79 -5.89 3.98
N LEU A 113 -4.88 -5.94 4.74
CA LEU A 113 -4.96 -5.44 6.11
C LEU A 113 -4.80 -6.54 7.15
N GLN A 114 -5.10 -7.79 6.77
CA GLN A 114 -4.92 -8.96 7.61
C GLN A 114 -4.59 -10.16 6.74
N GLN A 115 -3.52 -10.86 7.09
CA GLN A 115 -3.16 -12.13 6.49
C GLN A 115 -4.13 -13.22 6.92
N GLY A 116 -4.56 -14.07 5.99
CA GLY A 116 -5.35 -15.26 6.30
C GLY A 116 -4.56 -16.23 7.17
N LYS A 117 -5.21 -16.82 8.16
CA LYS A 117 -4.62 -17.82 9.06
C LYS A 117 -5.61 -18.93 9.32
N ASP A 118 -5.08 -20.15 9.45
CA ASP A 118 -5.86 -21.30 9.90
C ASP A 118 -6.17 -21.24 11.41
N ALA A 119 -6.88 -22.26 11.91
CA ALA A 119 -7.25 -22.35 13.32
C ALA A 119 -6.04 -22.49 14.27
N THR A 120 -4.87 -22.85 13.75
CA THR A 120 -3.63 -22.98 14.52
C THR A 120 -2.76 -21.71 14.44
N GLY A 121 -3.16 -20.74 13.63
CA GLY A 121 -2.43 -19.49 13.39
C GLY A 121 -1.39 -19.58 12.30
N THR A 122 -1.35 -20.68 11.56
CA THR A 122 -0.44 -20.82 10.40
C THR A 122 -0.93 -19.94 9.26
N PRO A 123 -0.05 -19.13 8.64
CA PRO A 123 -0.41 -18.30 7.50
C PRO A 123 -0.94 -19.15 6.33
N LEU A 124 -2.08 -18.77 5.81
CA LEU A 124 -2.68 -19.37 4.61
C LEU A 124 -2.17 -18.68 3.35
N ASN A 125 -2.13 -19.43 2.26
CA ASN A 125 -1.98 -18.83 0.94
C ASN A 125 -3.32 -18.22 0.50
N SER A 126 -3.28 -17.06 -0.13
CA SER A 126 -4.47 -16.46 -0.73
C SER A 126 -4.92 -17.29 -1.94
N THR A 127 -6.19 -17.66 -1.95
CA THR A 127 -6.80 -18.46 -3.02
C THR A 127 -7.99 -17.74 -3.66
N ILE A 128 -8.46 -16.67 -3.04
CA ILE A 128 -9.59 -15.87 -3.49
C ILE A 128 -9.09 -14.49 -3.91
N GLN A 129 -9.22 -14.17 -5.18
CA GLN A 129 -8.84 -12.87 -5.71
C GLN A 129 -9.73 -11.77 -5.10
N PRO A 130 -9.13 -10.69 -4.53
CA PRO A 130 -9.93 -9.56 -4.08
C PRO A 130 -10.57 -8.87 -5.28
N THR A 131 -11.90 -8.71 -5.23
CA THR A 131 -12.69 -8.06 -6.27
C THR A 131 -13.85 -7.29 -5.67
N GLY A 132 -14.27 -6.23 -6.35
CA GLY A 132 -15.41 -5.42 -5.92
C GLY A 132 -15.10 -4.54 -4.71
N ASN A 133 -16.12 -3.97 -4.11
CA ASN A 133 -16.05 -3.06 -2.98
C ASN A 133 -15.10 -1.87 -3.17
N THR A 134 -15.35 -1.10 -4.21
CA THR A 134 -14.58 0.10 -4.56
C THR A 134 -14.86 1.30 -3.65
N THR A 135 -15.62 1.11 -2.58
CA THR A 135 -15.97 2.16 -1.62
C THR A 135 -14.89 2.41 -0.55
N GLY A 136 -13.79 1.67 -0.59
CA GLY A 136 -12.72 1.77 0.41
C GLY A 136 -13.07 1.16 1.78
N THR A 137 -14.19 0.46 1.91
CA THR A 137 -14.51 -0.32 3.11
C THR A 137 -13.74 -1.64 3.08
N PRO A 138 -13.01 -2.00 4.15
CA PRO A 138 -12.37 -3.31 4.23
C PRO A 138 -13.38 -4.45 4.13
N PHE A 139 -13.00 -5.54 3.48
CA PHE A 139 -13.81 -6.76 3.36
C PHE A 139 -12.94 -8.00 3.54
N ARG A 140 -13.59 -9.11 3.93
CA ARG A 140 -12.93 -10.38 4.14
C ARG A 140 -13.27 -11.33 3.00
N THR A 141 -12.27 -12.04 2.50
CA THR A 141 -12.43 -13.15 1.57
C THR A 141 -12.55 -14.49 2.31
N GLU A 142 -13.07 -15.53 1.66
CA GLU A 142 -13.29 -16.84 2.29
C GLU A 142 -11.98 -17.52 2.75
N ASP A 143 -10.84 -17.13 2.22
CA ASP A 143 -9.51 -17.56 2.63
C ASP A 143 -8.95 -16.77 3.84
N ASP A 144 -9.85 -16.07 4.57
CA ASP A 144 -9.59 -15.32 5.81
C ASP A 144 -8.68 -14.08 5.62
N TYR A 145 -8.36 -13.70 4.41
CA TYR A 145 -7.69 -12.44 4.14
C TYR A 145 -8.63 -11.25 4.28
N VAL A 146 -8.13 -10.13 4.77
CA VAL A 146 -8.86 -8.86 4.78
C VAL A 146 -8.18 -7.89 3.83
N TRP A 147 -8.95 -7.44 2.87
CA TRP A 147 -8.50 -6.52 1.83
C TRP A 147 -9.22 -5.19 1.91
N LYS A 148 -8.57 -4.16 1.43
CA LYS A 148 -9.18 -2.85 1.20
C LYS A 148 -8.81 -2.38 -0.21
N PHE A 149 -9.81 -1.96 -0.97
CA PHE A 149 -9.60 -1.31 -2.26
C PHE A 149 -8.88 0.02 -2.08
N LEU A 150 -7.94 0.33 -2.94
CA LEU A 150 -7.19 1.58 -2.95
C LEU A 150 -7.55 2.45 -4.16
N TYR A 151 -7.38 1.92 -5.36
CA TYR A 151 -7.64 2.62 -6.62
C TYR A 151 -7.71 1.66 -7.80
N SER A 152 -8.29 2.13 -8.90
CA SER A 152 -8.24 1.46 -10.21
C SER A 152 -7.22 2.13 -11.12
N ILE A 153 -6.51 1.32 -11.91
CA ILE A 153 -5.64 1.81 -12.98
C ILE A 153 -6.49 1.94 -14.23
N GLY A 154 -6.89 3.17 -14.60
CA GLY A 154 -7.68 3.40 -15.79
C GLY A 154 -6.94 3.01 -17.08
N ALA A 155 -7.69 2.70 -18.13
CA ALA A 155 -7.14 2.22 -19.39
C ALA A 155 -6.09 3.16 -20.00
N LEU A 156 -6.25 4.47 -19.84
CA LEU A 156 -5.30 5.47 -20.32
C LEU A 156 -3.97 5.37 -19.56
N ASN A 157 -4.01 5.31 -18.24
CA ASN A 157 -2.82 5.18 -17.40
C ASN A 157 -2.15 3.81 -17.58
N ALA A 158 -2.95 2.76 -17.74
CA ALA A 158 -2.43 1.44 -18.05
C ALA A 158 -1.66 1.43 -19.38
N SER A 159 -2.22 2.03 -20.43
CA SER A 159 -1.56 2.06 -21.74
C SER A 159 -0.25 2.86 -21.76
N LYS A 160 -0.14 3.91 -20.92
CA LYS A 160 1.04 4.77 -20.85
C LYS A 160 2.11 4.28 -19.89
N PHE A 161 1.72 3.74 -18.72
CA PHE A 161 2.61 3.57 -17.58
C PHE A 161 2.65 2.17 -16.98
N LEU A 162 1.68 1.29 -17.29
CA LEU A 162 1.70 -0.07 -16.76
C LEU A 162 2.73 -0.91 -17.52
N SER A 163 3.75 -1.35 -16.81
CA SER A 163 4.80 -2.22 -17.35
C SER A 163 4.80 -3.59 -16.67
N SER A 164 5.70 -4.47 -17.07
CA SER A 164 5.89 -5.76 -16.39
C SER A 164 6.41 -5.61 -14.95
N ALA A 165 7.17 -4.55 -14.67
CA ALA A 165 7.83 -4.33 -13.39
C ALA A 165 7.15 -3.27 -12.52
N TYR A 166 6.46 -2.30 -13.11
CA TYR A 166 5.90 -1.15 -12.41
C TYR A 166 4.44 -0.90 -12.78
N MET A 167 3.69 -0.38 -11.83
CA MET A 167 2.33 0.12 -12.03
C MET A 167 2.21 1.57 -11.58
N PRO A 168 1.39 2.39 -12.28
CA PRO A 168 1.19 3.78 -11.95
C PRO A 168 0.42 3.95 -10.64
N VAL A 169 0.77 5.01 -9.90
CA VAL A 169 0.04 5.46 -8.71
C VAL A 169 -0.26 6.94 -8.90
N GLN A 170 -1.51 7.33 -8.74
CA GLN A 170 -1.93 8.71 -8.78
C GLN A 170 -2.01 9.30 -7.38
N PHE A 171 -1.63 10.55 -7.27
CA PHE A 171 -1.97 11.39 -6.13
C PHE A 171 -3.13 12.27 -6.57
N VAL A 172 -4.29 12.09 -5.95
CA VAL A 172 -5.51 12.84 -6.30
C VAL A 172 -5.82 13.79 -5.16
N ASP A 173 -5.72 15.07 -5.42
CA ASP A 173 -6.15 16.07 -4.44
C ASP A 173 -7.65 16.42 -4.60
N SER A 174 -8.16 17.27 -3.70
CA SER A 174 -9.57 17.63 -3.70
C SER A 174 -10.02 18.38 -4.95
N ASP A 175 -9.13 19.20 -5.47
CA ASP A 175 -9.43 20.10 -6.59
C ASP A 175 -9.43 19.31 -7.91
N GLU A 176 -8.50 18.37 -8.07
CA GLU A 176 -8.47 17.46 -9.21
C GLU A 176 -9.73 16.58 -9.27
N ALA A 177 -10.14 16.00 -8.14
CA ALA A 177 -11.33 15.15 -8.09
C ALA A 177 -12.64 15.92 -8.27
N ALA A 178 -12.67 17.20 -7.96
CA ALA A 178 -13.83 18.08 -8.17
C ALA A 178 -13.86 18.71 -9.57
N SER A 179 -12.80 18.57 -10.34
CA SER A 179 -12.73 19.09 -11.71
C SER A 179 -13.76 18.43 -12.61
N VAL A 180 -14.29 19.17 -13.56
CA VAL A 180 -15.17 18.61 -14.62
C VAL A 180 -14.42 17.66 -15.55
N ASP A 181 -13.09 17.74 -15.55
CA ASP A 181 -12.22 16.88 -16.35
C ASP A 181 -11.68 15.67 -15.55
N ALA A 182 -12.12 15.50 -14.29
CA ALA A 182 -11.70 14.39 -13.46
C ALA A 182 -12.13 13.05 -14.08
N THR A 183 -11.19 12.11 -14.16
CA THR A 183 -11.52 10.75 -14.63
C THR A 183 -12.33 10.00 -13.58
N ALA A 184 -13.06 8.97 -14.01
CA ALA A 184 -13.83 8.13 -13.10
C ALA A 184 -12.94 7.52 -12.01
N GLU A 185 -11.72 7.11 -12.35
CA GLU A 185 -10.75 6.54 -11.41
C GLU A 185 -10.24 7.57 -10.38
N GLN A 186 -10.09 8.84 -10.77
CA GLN A 186 -9.74 9.91 -9.82
C GLN A 186 -10.86 10.16 -8.82
N VAL A 187 -12.10 10.21 -9.29
CA VAL A 187 -13.29 10.36 -8.44
C VAL A 187 -13.42 9.16 -7.49
N GLU A 188 -13.24 7.94 -8.00
CA GLU A 188 -13.28 6.71 -7.20
C GLU A 188 -12.20 6.71 -6.12
N GLN A 189 -10.94 6.99 -6.47
CA GLN A 189 -9.84 7.07 -5.52
C GLN A 189 -10.11 8.12 -4.43
N ARG A 190 -10.60 9.28 -4.81
CA ARG A 190 -10.95 10.32 -3.84
C ARG A 190 -12.08 9.89 -2.92
N ALA A 191 -13.08 9.18 -3.42
CA ALA A 191 -14.14 8.62 -2.59
C ALA A 191 -13.59 7.63 -1.54
N VAL A 192 -12.62 6.79 -1.91
CA VAL A 192 -11.94 5.87 -1.00
C VAL A 192 -11.15 6.62 0.09
N GLU A 193 -10.48 7.71 -0.27
CA GLU A 193 -9.77 8.55 0.69
C GLU A 193 -10.73 9.23 1.68
N LEU A 194 -11.83 9.78 1.19
CA LEU A 194 -12.85 10.44 2.02
C LEU A 194 -13.63 9.45 2.90
N ALA A 195 -13.76 8.19 2.48
CA ALA A 195 -14.36 7.13 3.29
C ALA A 195 -13.47 6.66 4.44
N ALA A 196 -12.19 7.08 4.49
CA ALA A 196 -11.31 6.79 5.60
C ALA A 196 -11.78 7.55 6.85
N ILE A 197 -11.90 6.83 7.96
CA ILE A 197 -12.24 7.40 9.25
C ILE A 197 -10.97 7.53 10.08
N PRO A 198 -10.43 8.73 10.27
CA PRO A 198 -9.20 8.93 11.02
C PRO A 198 -9.30 8.37 12.44
N GLY A 199 -8.27 7.68 12.87
CA GLY A 199 -8.19 7.14 14.23
C GLY A 199 -8.98 5.87 14.47
N GLN A 200 -9.47 5.20 13.44
CA GLN A 200 -10.01 3.86 13.55
C GLN A 200 -8.93 2.79 13.33
N LEU A 201 -8.96 1.73 14.11
CA LEU A 201 -8.11 0.55 13.89
C LEU A 201 -8.72 -0.31 12.77
N ILE A 202 -7.96 -0.60 11.74
CA ILE A 202 -8.40 -1.38 10.57
C ILE A 202 -7.80 -2.78 10.51
N GLY A 203 -6.76 -3.06 11.30
CA GLY A 203 -6.10 -4.36 11.39
C GLY A 203 -5.29 -4.49 12.66
N VAL A 204 -4.87 -5.70 12.98
CA VAL A 204 -3.97 -6.00 14.09
C VAL A 204 -2.90 -6.96 13.61
N GLN A 205 -1.64 -6.57 13.75
CA GLN A 205 -0.50 -7.42 13.45
C GLN A 205 0.08 -7.97 14.74
N MET A 206 0.27 -9.28 14.79
CA MET A 206 0.94 -9.93 15.93
C MET A 206 2.45 -9.88 15.74
N LYS A 207 3.15 -9.31 16.71
CA LYS A 207 4.63 -9.31 16.76
C LYS A 207 5.17 -10.49 17.56
N THR A 208 4.46 -10.90 18.60
CA THR A 208 4.89 -11.97 19.49
C THR A 208 3.70 -12.86 19.82
N LEU A 209 3.86 -14.16 19.63
CA LEU A 209 2.91 -15.18 20.06
C LEU A 209 3.14 -15.43 21.55
N GLY A 210 2.11 -15.27 22.37
CA GLY A 210 2.17 -15.70 23.77
C GLY A 210 1.94 -17.21 23.87
N SER A 211 2.44 -17.83 24.92
CA SER A 211 2.25 -19.26 25.21
C SER A 211 1.86 -19.48 26.67
N GLY A 212 1.45 -20.69 26.99
CA GLY A 212 1.11 -21.04 28.37
C GLY A 212 -0.26 -20.57 28.87
N PHE A 213 -1.14 -20.11 27.98
CA PHE A 213 -2.50 -19.72 28.37
C PHE A 213 -3.38 -20.95 28.67
N THR A 214 -3.82 -21.07 29.89
CA THR A 214 -4.76 -22.15 30.32
C THR A 214 -6.24 -21.81 30.07
N SER A 215 -6.49 -20.50 29.78
CA SER A 215 -7.81 -19.97 29.41
C SER A 215 -7.63 -18.85 28.39
N THR A 216 -8.72 -18.46 27.74
CA THR A 216 -8.69 -17.34 26.80
C THR A 216 -8.22 -16.06 27.51
N PRO A 217 -7.09 -15.46 27.13
CA PRO A 217 -6.57 -14.26 27.77
C PRO A 217 -7.43 -13.04 27.48
N THR A 218 -7.36 -12.05 28.36
CA THR A 218 -7.94 -10.75 28.11
C THR A 218 -7.01 -9.95 27.21
N VAL A 219 -7.58 -9.29 26.21
CA VAL A 219 -6.85 -8.41 25.31
C VAL A 219 -7.26 -6.97 25.57
N ARG A 220 -6.29 -6.08 25.69
CA ARG A 220 -6.52 -4.65 25.84
C ARG A 220 -5.84 -3.88 24.72
N VAL A 221 -6.56 -2.93 24.15
CA VAL A 221 -5.98 -1.93 23.26
C VAL A 221 -5.51 -0.76 24.14
N ILE A 222 -4.24 -0.41 24.02
CA ILE A 222 -3.60 0.69 24.75
C ILE A 222 -3.20 1.73 23.70
N GLY A 223 -3.65 2.96 23.88
CA GLY A 223 -3.39 4.05 22.95
C GLY A 223 -4.04 5.33 23.43
N ASP A 224 -4.02 6.34 22.59
CA ASP A 224 -4.58 7.66 22.83
C ASP A 224 -6.05 7.78 22.39
N GLY A 225 -6.57 6.77 21.67
CA GLY A 225 -7.99 6.68 21.30
C GLY A 225 -8.82 5.84 22.25
N VAL A 226 -10.08 5.63 21.90
CA VAL A 226 -11.08 4.92 22.71
C VAL A 226 -11.93 3.96 21.91
N GLY A 227 -12.45 2.93 22.56
CA GLY A 227 -13.54 2.07 22.05
C GLY A 227 -13.13 0.92 21.16
N ALA A 228 -11.86 0.78 20.78
CA ALA A 228 -11.42 -0.36 20.01
C ALA A 228 -11.44 -1.66 20.85
N GLN A 229 -11.92 -2.74 20.25
CA GLN A 229 -11.94 -4.07 20.86
C GLN A 229 -11.32 -5.09 19.94
N VAL A 230 -10.48 -5.97 20.52
CA VAL A 230 -9.79 -7.03 19.81
C VAL A 230 -10.11 -8.37 20.45
N THR A 231 -10.39 -9.37 19.64
CA THR A 231 -10.69 -10.75 20.07
C THR A 231 -9.46 -11.62 19.84
N PRO A 232 -8.97 -12.32 20.88
CA PRO A 232 -7.90 -13.30 20.73
C PRO A 232 -8.45 -14.65 20.30
N PHE A 233 -7.70 -15.34 19.46
CA PHE A 233 -7.92 -16.72 19.07
C PHE A 233 -6.79 -17.57 19.67
N VAL A 234 -7.17 -18.60 20.44
CA VAL A 234 -6.22 -19.44 21.17
C VAL A 234 -6.25 -20.85 20.60
N SER A 235 -5.08 -21.41 20.34
CA SER A 235 -4.89 -22.82 19.97
C SER A 235 -3.61 -23.34 20.63
N GLY A 236 -3.62 -24.56 21.15
CA GLY A 236 -2.45 -25.17 21.80
C GLY A 236 -1.86 -24.36 22.95
N ASN A 237 -2.70 -23.69 23.74
CA ASN A 237 -2.29 -22.79 24.83
C ASN A 237 -1.50 -21.53 24.36
N ALA A 238 -1.58 -21.19 23.09
CA ALA A 238 -0.97 -19.98 22.53
C ALA A 238 -2.03 -19.08 21.88
N VAL A 239 -1.83 -17.77 21.90
CA VAL A 239 -2.64 -16.86 21.08
C VAL A 239 -2.11 -16.91 19.66
N VAL A 240 -2.90 -17.47 18.75
CA VAL A 240 -2.50 -17.70 17.36
C VAL A 240 -2.97 -16.61 16.41
N ASN A 241 -3.99 -15.86 16.79
CA ASN A 241 -4.48 -14.74 16.00
C ASN A 241 -5.15 -13.68 16.88
N LEU A 242 -5.13 -12.44 16.40
CA LEU A 242 -5.86 -11.31 16.96
C LEU A 242 -6.67 -10.67 15.85
N LYS A 243 -7.98 -10.50 16.07
CA LYS A 243 -8.85 -9.84 15.09
C LYS A 243 -9.62 -8.74 15.78
N ILE A 244 -9.86 -7.61 15.08
CA ILE A 244 -10.79 -6.60 15.57
C ILE A 244 -12.14 -7.28 15.77
N LYS A 245 -12.76 -7.05 16.94
CA LYS A 245 -14.04 -7.64 17.26
C LYS A 245 -15.06 -7.30 16.19
N GLN A 246 -15.79 -8.29 15.75
CA GLN A 246 -16.91 -8.13 14.84
C GLN A 246 -18.19 -7.88 15.62
N ASP A 247 -19.18 -7.29 14.97
CA ASP A 247 -20.50 -7.11 15.57
C ASP A 247 -21.23 -8.46 15.81
N SER A 248 -22.41 -8.37 16.43
CA SER A 248 -23.18 -9.50 16.97
C SER A 248 -23.58 -10.59 15.96
N ASP A 249 -23.45 -10.35 14.69
CA ASP A 249 -23.89 -11.29 13.66
C ASP A 249 -22.89 -12.42 13.39
N GLY A 250 -21.80 -12.46 14.15
CA GLY A 250 -20.88 -13.63 14.22
C GLY A 250 -20.22 -14.00 12.88
N ASN A 251 -20.33 -13.15 11.87
CA ASN A 251 -19.81 -13.45 10.54
C ASN A 251 -18.28 -13.37 10.49
N LEU A 252 -17.66 -14.43 11.00
CA LEU A 252 -16.25 -14.74 10.71
C LEU A 252 -16.06 -15.20 9.26
N ALA A 253 -17.14 -15.57 8.59
CA ALA A 253 -17.16 -16.05 7.23
C ALA A 253 -17.50 -14.90 6.29
N GLY A 254 -16.54 -14.49 5.53
CA GLY A 254 -16.36 -13.42 4.58
C GLY A 254 -17.40 -13.10 3.53
N THR A 255 -18.67 -13.25 3.73
CA THR A 255 -19.67 -12.91 2.71
C THR A 255 -20.43 -11.62 2.97
N ASN A 256 -20.22 -10.97 4.11
CA ASN A 256 -20.87 -9.71 4.40
C ASN A 256 -19.87 -8.57 4.66
N PRO A 257 -19.61 -7.72 3.68
CA PRO A 257 -18.79 -6.53 3.88
C PRO A 257 -19.40 -5.54 4.90
N THR A 258 -20.67 -5.70 5.25
CA THR A 258 -21.36 -4.82 6.20
C THR A 258 -20.92 -5.00 7.65
N GLY A 259 -20.36 -6.15 8.03
CA GLY A 259 -19.80 -6.37 9.38
C GLY A 259 -18.63 -5.44 9.73
N TRP A 260 -17.98 -4.85 8.72
CA TRP A 260 -16.96 -3.84 8.90
C TRP A 260 -17.51 -2.40 8.88
N SER A 261 -18.71 -2.18 8.35
CA SER A 261 -19.29 -0.84 8.18
C SER A 261 -19.87 -0.25 9.44
N THR A 262 -20.33 -1.06 10.38
CA THR A 262 -20.97 -0.62 11.63
C THR A 262 -19.98 -0.21 12.73
N GLY A 263 -18.69 -0.34 12.47
CA GLY A 263 -17.56 0.40 13.00
C GLY A 263 -17.38 0.61 14.52
N SER A 264 -18.28 0.19 15.37
CA SER A 264 -18.22 0.50 16.82
C SER A 264 -17.00 -0.15 17.52
N TYR A 265 -16.50 -1.27 17.04
CA TYR A 265 -15.37 -1.99 17.64
C TYR A 265 -14.01 -1.60 17.07
N ARG A 266 -13.94 -0.71 16.10
CA ARG A 266 -12.69 -0.15 15.59
C ARG A 266 -12.17 1.00 16.43
N GLY A 267 -13.02 1.54 17.28
CA GLY A 267 -12.72 2.73 18.08
C GLY A 267 -12.57 4.00 17.26
N SER A 268 -12.08 5.04 17.89
CA SER A 268 -11.86 6.34 17.27
C SER A 268 -10.77 7.12 18.03
N GLY A 269 -10.20 8.11 17.34
CA GLY A 269 -9.25 9.05 17.93
C GLY A 269 -7.85 8.49 18.18
N TYR A 270 -7.52 7.30 17.65
CA TYR A 270 -6.18 6.74 17.79
C TYR A 270 -5.21 7.43 16.82
N THR A 271 -4.10 7.93 17.33
CA THR A 271 -2.90 8.26 16.54
C THR A 271 -1.85 7.16 16.67
N ARG A 272 -1.94 6.39 17.75
CA ARG A 272 -1.15 5.19 18.00
C ARG A 272 -1.96 4.20 18.82
N ALA A 273 -1.76 2.92 18.56
CA ALA A 273 -2.35 1.85 19.36
C ALA A 273 -1.41 0.65 19.46
N GLU A 274 -1.40 0.02 20.62
CA GLU A 274 -0.72 -1.24 20.90
C GLU A 274 -1.73 -2.21 21.50
N VAL A 275 -1.65 -3.48 21.09
CA VAL A 275 -2.49 -4.53 21.65
C VAL A 275 -1.68 -5.32 22.68
N LYS A 276 -2.15 -5.32 23.93
CA LYS A 276 -1.55 -6.08 25.02
C LYS A 276 -2.40 -7.27 25.41
N ILE A 277 -1.80 -8.44 25.41
CA ILE A 277 -2.42 -9.68 25.85
C ILE A 277 -2.15 -9.83 27.36
N ILE A 278 -3.20 -9.98 28.14
CA ILE A 278 -3.14 -10.10 29.60
C ILE A 278 -3.80 -11.42 29.96
N GLY A 279 -3.03 -12.35 30.53
CA GLY A 279 -3.53 -13.64 30.93
C GLY A 279 -2.65 -14.27 32.01
N VAL A 280 -3.21 -15.27 32.70
CA VAL A 280 -2.45 -16.13 33.61
C VAL A 280 -1.80 -17.18 32.74
N GLY A 281 -0.65 -16.83 32.17
CA GLY A 281 0.26 -17.78 31.56
C GLY A 281 1.55 -17.72 32.32
N SER A 282 2.20 -18.82 32.50
CA SER A 282 3.54 -18.90 33.09
C SER A 282 4.58 -18.48 32.07
#